data_8a7caffba0e1bff762dd8d897695ee37
#
_entry.id   8a7caffba0e1bff762dd8d897695ee37
#
_cell.length_a   1.000
_cell.length_b   1.000
_cell.length_c   1.000
_cell.angle_alpha   90.00
_cell.angle_beta   90.00
_cell.angle_gamma   90.00
#
_symmetry.space_group_name_H-M   'P 1'
#
loop_
_entity.id
_entity.type
_entity.pdbx_description
1 polymer ?
#
loop_
_entity_poly.entity_id
_entity_poly.type
_entity_poly.pdbx_seq_one_letter_code
_entity_poly.pdbx_strand_id
1 'polypeptide(L)'
;MSEKNRIVTIVIIVLILLFAVLIVLNFIDIPIGEGNENEQAQRSARSSSSRNATTVRVTPVETGTIEQSVILNGEILARNQVTIYPTVAGRLVSVSYGIGDRVARGAVVARVDPSRPGEEYGLSPVQSTVTGTVLNAPFHVGDTVTTQSGVFVVGDLSSLLVETNVPERFVASVRQGMRAVLWFEAIEGEVFNAEVREINPVLDPVSRTLRIRLRFINPDSRIKAGMFATISLVTNTRANVPVIRRTSVINTYGSWIIFVVDENNIARRREITFGIDNEDYLEVLTGVELGENVVTAGQNFLTDGDLVRIVD
;
A
#
# COMPACT_ATOMS: atom_id res chain seq x y z
N MET A 1 58.71 -55.00 -45.00
CA MET A 1 58.46 -53.76 -44.17
C MET A 1 56.98 -53.55 -44.10
N SER A 2 56.46 -53.69 -42.90
CA SER A 2 55.01 -53.67 -42.60
C SER A 2 54.36 -52.34 -42.98
N GLU A 3 53.17 -52.38 -43.51
CA GLU A 3 52.35 -51.20 -43.88
C GLU A 3 52.29 -50.15 -42.76
N LYS A 4 52.35 -50.59 -41.54
CA LYS A 4 52.38 -49.71 -40.35
C LYS A 4 53.53 -48.74 -40.31
N ASN A 5 54.73 -49.16 -40.80
CA ASN A 5 55.90 -48.31 -40.85
C ASN A 5 55.84 -47.24 -41.96
N ARG A 6 55.13 -47.54 -43.06
CA ARG A 6 54.90 -46.55 -44.11
C ARG A 6 53.97 -45.40 -43.68
N ILE A 7 52.90 -45.72 -42.94
CA ILE A 7 51.97 -44.72 -42.42
C ILE A 7 52.68 -43.83 -41.42
N VAL A 8 53.45 -44.37 -40.51
CA VAL A 8 54.24 -43.58 -39.52
C VAL A 8 55.24 -42.66 -40.21
N THR A 9 55.90 -43.14 -41.26
CA THR A 9 56.87 -42.32 -42.01
C THR A 9 56.18 -41.16 -42.76
N ILE A 10 54.99 -41.39 -43.33
CA ILE A 10 54.20 -40.36 -44.02
C ILE A 10 53.72 -39.30 -43.00
N VAL A 11 53.26 -39.69 -41.83
CA VAL A 11 52.82 -38.78 -40.79
C VAL A 11 53.95 -37.91 -40.28
N ILE A 12 55.15 -38.47 -40.11
CA ILE A 12 56.33 -37.71 -39.69
C ILE A 12 56.72 -36.70 -40.75
N ILE A 13 56.74 -37.08 -42.07
CA ILE A 13 57.02 -36.16 -43.16
C ILE A 13 56.04 -34.99 -43.25
N VAL A 14 54.74 -35.29 -43.07
CA VAL A 14 53.70 -34.21 -43.07
C VAL A 14 53.87 -33.28 -41.86
N LEU A 15 54.26 -33.81 -40.67
CA LEU A 15 54.52 -32.97 -39.51
C LEU A 15 55.76 -32.06 -39.71
N ILE A 16 56.85 -32.62 -40.34
CA ILE A 16 58.01 -31.83 -40.63
C ILE A 16 57.72 -30.75 -41.70
N LEU A 17 56.89 -31.03 -42.70
CA LEU A 17 56.51 -30.05 -43.69
C LEU A 17 55.61 -28.94 -43.06
N LEU A 18 54.69 -29.30 -42.15
CA LEU A 18 53.87 -28.35 -41.41
C LEU A 18 54.70 -27.43 -40.51
N PHE A 19 55.73 -27.99 -39.86
CA PHE A 19 56.69 -27.25 -39.04
C PHE A 19 57.56 -26.31 -39.84
N ALA A 20 57.98 -26.73 -41.03
CA ALA A 20 58.74 -25.92 -41.95
C ALA A 20 57.93 -24.73 -42.50
N VAL A 21 56.66 -24.93 -42.81
CA VAL A 21 55.73 -23.87 -43.21
C VAL A 21 55.49 -22.85 -42.04
N LEU A 22 55.41 -23.33 -40.81
CA LEU A 22 55.26 -22.48 -39.63
C LEU A 22 56.54 -21.63 -39.40
N ILE A 23 57.76 -22.15 -39.67
CA ILE A 23 58.99 -21.40 -39.56
C ILE A 23 59.10 -20.34 -40.69
N VAL A 24 58.65 -20.68 -41.92
CA VAL A 24 58.70 -19.72 -43.05
C VAL A 24 57.68 -18.60 -42.79
N LEU A 25 56.52 -18.89 -42.24
CA LEU A 25 55.55 -17.86 -41.89
C LEU A 25 56.02 -16.94 -40.75
N ASN A 26 56.90 -17.40 -39.87
CA ASN A 26 57.48 -16.59 -38.80
C ASN A 26 58.67 -15.70 -39.27
N PHE A 27 59.20 -15.95 -40.50
CA PHE A 27 60.28 -15.18 -41.07
C PHE A 27 59.85 -14.20 -42.20
N ILE A 28 58.60 -14.15 -42.53
CA ILE A 28 58.04 -13.17 -43.45
C ILE A 28 57.70 -11.90 -42.66
N ASP A 29 58.66 -10.99 -42.50
CA ASP A 29 58.37 -9.61 -42.09
C ASP A 29 57.51 -8.95 -43.18
N ILE A 30 56.25 -8.88 -42.97
CA ILE A 30 55.31 -8.04 -43.73
C ILE A 30 55.59 -6.61 -43.21
N PRO A 31 56.05 -5.68 -43.99
CA PRO A 31 56.15 -4.30 -43.54
C PRO A 31 54.73 -3.74 -43.38
N ILE A 32 54.24 -3.76 -42.15
CA ILE A 32 53.04 -3.01 -41.77
C ILE A 32 53.49 -1.55 -41.75
N GLY A 33 52.96 -0.78 -42.69
CA GLY A 33 53.24 0.62 -42.84
C GLY A 33 53.18 1.38 -41.55
N GLU A 34 54.12 2.22 -41.27
CA GLU A 34 54.10 3.24 -40.21
C GLU A 34 52.92 4.16 -40.44
N GLY A 35 51.74 3.72 -39.96
CA GLY A 35 50.56 4.54 -39.83
C GLY A 35 50.67 5.37 -38.55
N ASN A 36 50.86 6.65 -38.74
CA ASN A 36 50.85 7.74 -37.77
C ASN A 36 50.31 7.40 -36.37
N GLU A 37 51.18 7.10 -35.41
CA GLU A 37 50.81 6.99 -33.98
C GLU A 37 50.15 8.26 -33.46
N ASN A 38 50.42 9.41 -34.05
CA ASN A 38 49.76 10.69 -33.73
C ASN A 38 48.28 10.77 -34.17
N GLU A 39 47.88 10.09 -35.26
CA GLU A 39 46.45 10.06 -35.63
C GLU A 39 45.65 9.06 -34.79
N GLN A 40 46.25 7.95 -34.34
CA GLN A 40 45.58 7.01 -33.44
C GLN A 40 45.43 7.55 -32.01
N ALA A 41 46.47 8.26 -31.52
CA ALA A 41 46.39 8.98 -30.25
C ALA A 41 45.35 10.11 -30.30
N GLN A 42 45.23 10.84 -31.42
CA GLN A 42 44.20 11.86 -31.61
C GLN A 42 42.78 11.27 -31.83
N ARG A 43 42.66 10.10 -32.47
CA ARG A 43 41.37 9.41 -32.60
C ARG A 43 40.94 8.79 -31.28
N SER A 44 41.83 8.24 -30.48
CA SER A 44 41.54 7.74 -29.12
C SER A 44 41.20 8.89 -28.18
N ALA A 45 41.87 10.05 -28.28
CA ALA A 45 41.50 11.22 -27.50
C ALA A 45 40.17 11.87 -27.95
N ARG A 46 39.82 11.80 -29.25
CA ARG A 46 38.51 12.26 -29.74
C ARG A 46 37.38 11.27 -29.46
N SER A 47 37.63 9.96 -29.33
CA SER A 47 36.64 8.95 -28.97
C SER A 47 36.29 8.97 -27.47
N SER A 48 37.18 9.51 -26.64
CA SER A 48 36.91 9.70 -25.21
C SER A 48 36.11 10.98 -24.89
N SER A 49 35.90 11.88 -25.85
CA SER A 49 35.22 13.17 -25.63
C SER A 49 33.78 13.22 -26.14
N SER A 50 33.25 12.17 -26.76
CA SER A 50 31.81 12.07 -27.03
C SER A 50 31.18 10.99 -26.16
N ARG A 51 31.28 11.10 -24.84
CA ARG A 51 30.31 10.46 -23.97
C ARG A 51 28.96 11.11 -24.31
N ASN A 52 28.12 10.38 -25.04
CA ASN A 52 26.73 10.82 -25.26
C ASN A 52 26.12 11.09 -23.90
N ALA A 53 25.85 12.36 -23.60
CA ALA A 53 25.24 12.74 -22.35
C ALA A 53 23.91 11.97 -22.18
N THR A 54 23.80 11.20 -21.11
CA THR A 54 22.55 10.47 -20.80
C THR A 54 21.45 11.48 -20.51
N THR A 55 20.31 11.33 -21.17
CA THR A 55 19.18 12.23 -20.96
C THR A 55 18.49 11.87 -19.66
N VAL A 56 18.33 12.85 -18.78
CA VAL A 56 17.69 12.67 -17.46
C VAL A 56 16.69 13.77 -17.16
N ARG A 57 15.72 13.46 -16.31
CA ARG A 57 14.87 14.47 -15.67
C ARG A 57 15.31 14.62 -14.23
N VAL A 58 15.35 15.85 -13.75
CA VAL A 58 15.72 16.17 -12.37
C VAL A 58 14.60 16.92 -11.68
N THR A 59 14.58 16.84 -10.35
CA THR A 59 13.72 17.66 -9.50
C THR A 59 14.55 18.16 -8.32
N PRO A 60 14.47 19.45 -7.97
CA PRO A 60 15.17 19.95 -6.80
C PRO A 60 14.62 19.34 -5.52
N VAL A 61 15.48 19.15 -4.54
CA VAL A 61 15.07 18.74 -3.19
C VAL A 61 14.41 19.91 -2.51
N GLU A 62 13.16 19.74 -2.14
CA GLU A 62 12.35 20.75 -1.47
C GLU A 62 11.94 20.27 -0.08
N THR A 63 11.57 21.23 0.80
CA THR A 63 10.89 20.88 2.05
C THR A 63 9.43 20.61 1.78
N GLY A 64 8.92 19.52 2.34
CA GLY A 64 7.54 19.12 2.22
C GLY A 64 6.96 18.55 3.50
N THR A 65 5.68 18.26 3.46
CA THR A 65 5.00 17.45 4.48
C THR A 65 4.83 16.05 3.92
N ILE A 66 5.29 15.05 4.67
CA ILE A 66 5.13 13.63 4.31
C ILE A 66 4.35 12.93 5.41
N GLU A 67 3.42 12.08 5.00
CA GLU A 67 2.56 11.32 5.88
C GLU A 67 2.78 9.81 5.66
N GLN A 68 2.87 9.10 6.76
CA GLN A 68 2.83 7.65 6.78
C GLN A 68 1.42 7.22 7.11
N SER A 69 0.84 6.34 6.32
CA SER A 69 -0.48 5.79 6.56
C SER A 69 -0.47 4.26 6.55
N VAL A 70 -1.48 3.69 7.17
CA VAL A 70 -1.78 2.26 7.09
C VAL A 70 -3.14 2.07 6.44
N ILE A 71 -3.19 1.17 5.46
CA ILE A 71 -4.45 0.81 4.80
C ILE A 71 -5.14 -0.30 5.61
N LEU A 72 -6.38 -0.05 5.95
CA LEU A 72 -7.24 -0.92 6.75
C LEU A 72 -8.59 -1.07 6.05
N ASN A 73 -9.32 -2.12 6.41
CA ASN A 73 -10.73 -2.27 6.03
C ASN A 73 -11.59 -2.09 7.28
N GLY A 74 -12.73 -1.45 7.12
CA GLY A 74 -13.67 -1.20 8.21
C GLY A 74 -15.12 -1.33 7.79
N GLU A 75 -15.96 -1.60 8.76
CA GLU A 75 -17.40 -1.69 8.59
C GLU A 75 -18.09 -0.46 9.18
N ILE A 76 -19.12 0.00 8.49
CA ILE A 76 -19.95 1.11 8.95
C ILE A 76 -21.02 0.59 9.89
N LEU A 77 -21.02 1.08 11.11
CA LEU A 77 -21.96 0.71 12.14
C LEU A 77 -22.88 1.88 12.51
N ALA A 78 -24.13 1.56 12.81
CA ALA A 78 -25.03 2.51 13.46
C ALA A 78 -24.59 2.72 14.92
N ARG A 79 -24.59 3.97 15.37
CA ARG A 79 -24.33 4.26 16.78
C ARG A 79 -25.43 3.67 17.66
N ASN A 80 -25.05 3.12 18.81
CA ASN A 80 -25.98 2.56 19.81
C ASN A 80 -26.90 1.48 19.23
N GLN A 81 -26.40 0.61 18.36
CA GLN A 81 -27.16 -0.52 17.86
C GLN A 81 -27.42 -1.52 18.97
N VAL A 82 -28.72 -1.86 19.18
CA VAL A 82 -29.19 -2.77 20.22
C VAL A 82 -30.14 -3.80 19.62
N THR A 83 -29.93 -5.06 19.95
CA THR A 83 -30.85 -6.14 19.65
C THR A 83 -31.89 -6.24 20.77
N ILE A 84 -33.17 -6.28 20.41
CA ILE A 84 -34.28 -6.34 21.32
C ILE A 84 -34.79 -7.79 21.39
N TYR A 85 -34.86 -8.31 22.61
CA TYR A 85 -35.26 -9.67 22.89
C TYR A 85 -36.61 -9.68 23.64
N PRO A 86 -37.47 -10.69 23.42
CA PRO A 86 -38.66 -10.87 24.22
C PRO A 86 -38.31 -11.33 25.65
N THR A 87 -39.13 -11.00 26.61
CA THR A 87 -38.98 -11.39 28.02
C THR A 87 -39.49 -12.79 28.30
N VAL A 88 -40.34 -13.32 27.40
CA VAL A 88 -40.95 -14.66 27.50
C VAL A 88 -40.85 -15.37 26.14
N ALA A 89 -40.81 -16.69 26.17
CA ALA A 89 -40.94 -17.51 24.96
C ALA A 89 -42.42 -17.66 24.61
N GLY A 90 -42.76 -17.71 23.33
CA GLY A 90 -44.13 -17.88 22.85
C GLY A 90 -44.27 -17.59 21.36
N ARG A 91 -45.52 -17.40 20.93
CA ARG A 91 -45.83 -17.05 19.54
C ARG A 91 -45.93 -15.54 19.36
N LEU A 92 -45.31 -15.01 18.31
CA LEU A 92 -45.42 -13.60 17.95
C LEU A 92 -46.83 -13.30 17.37
N VAL A 93 -47.64 -12.51 18.07
CA VAL A 93 -49.03 -12.22 17.66
C VAL A 93 -49.21 -10.87 17.02
N SER A 94 -48.30 -9.94 17.27
CA SER A 94 -48.28 -8.65 16.57
C SER A 94 -46.86 -8.08 16.43
N VAL A 95 -46.65 -7.40 15.32
CA VAL A 95 -45.45 -6.63 14.99
C VAL A 95 -45.91 -5.22 14.61
N SER A 96 -45.47 -4.20 15.36
CA SER A 96 -45.97 -2.83 15.24
C SER A 96 -45.12 -1.92 14.39
N TYR A 97 -43.88 -2.32 14.08
CA TYR A 97 -42.89 -1.54 13.31
C TYR A 97 -42.22 -2.40 12.28
N GLY A 98 -41.95 -1.82 11.11
CA GLY A 98 -41.15 -2.42 10.02
C GLY A 98 -39.72 -1.90 9.97
N ILE A 99 -38.93 -2.50 9.08
CA ILE A 99 -37.55 -2.02 8.77
C ILE A 99 -37.63 -0.59 8.22
N GLY A 100 -36.83 0.32 8.78
CA GLY A 100 -36.79 1.74 8.42
C GLY A 100 -37.66 2.63 9.33
N ASP A 101 -38.58 2.07 10.12
CA ASP A 101 -39.43 2.83 11.01
C ASP A 101 -38.64 3.38 12.21
N ARG A 102 -39.04 4.57 12.66
CA ARG A 102 -38.47 5.19 13.84
C ARG A 102 -39.20 4.75 15.09
N VAL A 103 -38.45 4.27 16.07
CA VAL A 103 -38.96 3.73 17.34
C VAL A 103 -38.43 4.56 18.50
N ALA A 104 -39.32 4.92 19.43
CA ALA A 104 -38.93 5.57 20.68
C ALA A 104 -38.61 4.51 21.76
N ARG A 105 -37.73 4.87 22.71
CA ARG A 105 -37.49 4.05 23.90
C ARG A 105 -38.80 3.80 24.66
N GLY A 106 -39.06 2.54 25.03
CA GLY A 106 -40.28 2.11 25.72
C GLY A 106 -41.47 1.80 24.80
N ALA A 107 -41.37 2.09 23.49
CA ALA A 107 -42.42 1.71 22.54
C ALA A 107 -42.54 0.20 22.42
N VAL A 108 -43.77 -0.30 22.37
CA VAL A 108 -44.07 -1.73 22.16
C VAL A 108 -43.91 -2.07 20.69
N VAL A 109 -42.83 -2.80 20.37
CA VAL A 109 -42.46 -3.16 18.99
C VAL A 109 -43.13 -4.44 18.52
N ALA A 110 -43.47 -5.34 19.47
CA ALA A 110 -44.17 -6.59 19.19
C ALA A 110 -44.90 -7.09 20.45
N ARG A 111 -45.78 -8.10 20.28
CA ARG A 111 -46.40 -8.83 21.39
C ARG A 111 -46.22 -10.33 21.20
N VAL A 112 -45.90 -11.02 22.29
CA VAL A 112 -45.70 -12.46 22.34
C VAL A 112 -46.81 -13.07 23.18
N ASP A 113 -47.43 -14.10 22.66
CA ASP A 113 -48.38 -14.96 23.39
C ASP A 113 -47.62 -16.16 23.98
N PRO A 114 -47.43 -16.23 25.28
CA PRO A 114 -46.74 -17.34 25.94
C PRO A 114 -47.69 -18.53 26.26
N SER A 115 -48.96 -18.46 25.87
CA SER A 115 -50.00 -19.48 26.19
C SER A 115 -49.60 -20.85 25.63
N ARG A 116 -49.90 -21.89 26.39
CA ARG A 116 -49.74 -23.31 26.04
C ARG A 116 -51.11 -23.99 26.02
N PRO A 117 -51.25 -25.15 25.38
CA PRO A 117 -52.49 -25.92 25.43
C PRO A 117 -52.94 -26.17 26.88
N GLY A 118 -54.11 -25.62 27.25
CA GLY A 118 -54.70 -25.71 28.60
C GLY A 118 -54.28 -24.61 29.59
N GLU A 119 -53.41 -23.67 29.21
CA GLU A 119 -52.98 -22.55 30.05
C GLU A 119 -52.99 -21.26 29.22
N GLU A 120 -53.82 -20.29 29.60
CA GLU A 120 -53.92 -18.98 28.97
C GLU A 120 -53.14 -17.95 29.79
N TYR A 121 -52.27 -17.20 29.13
CA TYR A 121 -51.52 -16.09 29.73
C TYR A 121 -51.79 -14.80 28.95
N GLY A 122 -51.64 -13.66 29.63
CA GLY A 122 -51.71 -12.35 28.98
C GLY A 122 -50.58 -12.14 28.01
N LEU A 123 -50.85 -11.39 26.93
CA LEU A 123 -49.84 -11.03 25.92
C LEU A 123 -48.65 -10.26 26.55
N SER A 124 -47.45 -10.73 26.34
CA SER A 124 -46.23 -10.08 26.80
C SER A 124 -45.74 -9.04 25.79
N PRO A 125 -45.62 -7.75 26.18
CA PRO A 125 -45.10 -6.73 25.28
C PRO A 125 -43.55 -6.83 25.14
N VAL A 126 -43.07 -6.74 23.92
CA VAL A 126 -41.63 -6.54 23.59
C VAL A 126 -41.42 -5.05 23.38
N GLN A 127 -40.61 -4.43 24.23
CA GLN A 127 -40.40 -2.98 24.22
C GLN A 127 -38.99 -2.62 23.74
N SER A 128 -38.91 -1.53 22.98
CA SER A 128 -37.60 -1.00 22.59
C SER A 128 -36.88 -0.38 23.79
N THR A 129 -35.64 -0.77 24.01
CA THR A 129 -34.80 -0.24 25.09
C THR A 129 -34.08 1.06 24.70
N VAL A 130 -34.11 1.43 23.40
CA VAL A 130 -33.47 2.62 22.85
C VAL A 130 -34.37 3.35 21.86
N THR A 131 -34.07 4.63 21.62
CA THR A 131 -34.68 5.38 20.52
C THR A 131 -33.78 5.23 19.30
N GLY A 132 -34.35 4.93 18.12
CA GLY A 132 -33.58 4.75 16.88
C GLY A 132 -34.46 4.35 15.71
N THR A 133 -33.85 3.82 14.69
CA THR A 133 -34.50 3.25 13.50
C THR A 133 -34.39 1.73 13.54
N VAL A 134 -35.44 1.03 13.14
CA VAL A 134 -35.42 -0.43 12.97
C VAL A 134 -34.48 -0.79 11.80
N LEU A 135 -33.40 -1.47 12.11
CA LEU A 135 -32.40 -1.90 11.13
C LEU A 135 -32.69 -3.30 10.59
N ASN A 136 -33.25 -4.15 11.45
CA ASN A 136 -33.63 -5.52 11.11
C ASN A 136 -34.79 -5.99 11.96
N ALA A 137 -35.69 -6.79 11.37
CA ALA A 137 -36.83 -7.42 12.01
C ALA A 137 -37.06 -8.81 11.39
N PRO A 138 -36.28 -9.83 11.80
CA PRO A 138 -36.24 -11.13 11.09
C PRO A 138 -37.47 -12.01 11.36
N PHE A 139 -38.34 -11.66 12.30
CA PHE A 139 -39.51 -12.48 12.69
C PHE A 139 -40.81 -11.86 12.22
N HIS A 140 -41.77 -12.73 11.90
CA HIS A 140 -43.10 -12.39 11.43
C HIS A 140 -44.19 -12.83 12.43
N VAL A 141 -45.37 -12.27 12.29
CA VAL A 141 -46.54 -12.69 13.04
C VAL A 141 -46.82 -14.19 12.79
N GLY A 142 -46.93 -14.96 13.86
CA GLY A 142 -47.10 -16.40 13.82
C GLY A 142 -45.81 -17.20 14.16
N ASP A 143 -44.63 -16.58 14.07
CA ASP A 143 -43.39 -17.24 14.42
C ASP A 143 -43.28 -17.51 15.93
N THR A 144 -42.61 -18.61 16.29
CA THR A 144 -42.25 -18.92 17.65
C THR A 144 -40.91 -18.30 18.01
N VAL A 145 -40.88 -17.53 19.09
CA VAL A 145 -39.72 -16.85 19.61
C VAL A 145 -39.34 -17.31 21.00
N THR A 146 -38.10 -17.23 21.36
CA THR A 146 -37.54 -17.50 22.69
C THR A 146 -36.95 -16.24 23.28
N THR A 147 -36.57 -16.26 24.55
CA THR A 147 -35.89 -15.15 25.22
C THR A 147 -34.49 -14.85 24.63
N GLN A 148 -33.97 -15.73 23.74
CA GLN A 148 -32.71 -15.54 23.01
C GLN A 148 -32.93 -15.14 21.54
N SER A 149 -34.18 -15.06 21.09
CA SER A 149 -34.53 -14.63 19.73
C SER A 149 -34.45 -13.11 19.62
N GLY A 150 -33.50 -12.57 18.87
CA GLY A 150 -33.39 -11.13 18.58
C GLY A 150 -34.52 -10.71 17.63
N VAL A 151 -35.63 -10.19 18.16
CA VAL A 151 -36.84 -9.86 17.37
C VAL A 151 -36.66 -8.60 16.56
N PHE A 152 -35.93 -7.61 17.08
CA PHE A 152 -35.61 -6.36 16.40
C PHE A 152 -34.19 -5.97 16.64
N VAL A 153 -33.60 -5.31 15.65
CA VAL A 153 -32.34 -4.57 15.80
C VAL A 153 -32.66 -3.11 15.58
N VAL A 154 -32.44 -2.27 16.59
CA VAL A 154 -32.67 -0.82 16.54
C VAL A 154 -31.37 -0.09 16.72
N GLY A 155 -31.10 0.92 15.88
CA GLY A 155 -29.85 1.70 15.91
C GLY A 155 -30.06 3.16 15.56
N ASP A 156 -29.13 3.99 16.00
CA ASP A 156 -29.12 5.43 15.69
C ASP A 156 -28.34 5.65 14.37
N LEU A 157 -29.09 5.93 13.29
CA LEU A 157 -28.54 6.24 11.97
C LEU A 157 -28.13 7.71 11.81
N SER A 158 -28.42 8.58 12.78
CA SER A 158 -28.02 9.99 12.72
C SER A 158 -26.51 10.16 12.91
N SER A 159 -25.84 9.15 13.44
CA SER A 159 -24.39 9.15 13.68
C SER A 159 -23.84 7.77 13.37
N LEU A 160 -23.22 7.65 12.21
CA LEU A 160 -22.51 6.43 11.81
C LEU A 160 -21.08 6.44 12.36
N LEU A 161 -20.59 5.26 12.71
CA LEU A 161 -19.21 5.02 13.10
C LEU A 161 -18.59 4.02 12.14
N VAL A 162 -17.27 4.13 11.97
CA VAL A 162 -16.50 3.15 11.21
C VAL A 162 -15.71 2.32 12.21
N GLU A 163 -15.97 1.04 12.29
CA GLU A 163 -15.19 0.12 13.13
C GLU A 163 -14.12 -0.57 12.28
N THR A 164 -12.89 -0.56 12.75
CA THR A 164 -11.78 -1.24 12.08
C THR A 164 -10.80 -1.81 13.10
N ASN A 165 -9.97 -2.74 12.64
CA ASN A 165 -8.99 -3.44 13.45
C ASN A 165 -7.58 -3.08 12.98
N VAL A 166 -6.79 -2.49 13.88
CA VAL A 166 -5.42 -2.07 13.63
C VAL A 166 -4.45 -3.19 14.03
N PRO A 167 -3.58 -3.69 13.16
CA PRO A 167 -2.57 -4.67 13.51
C PRO A 167 -1.64 -4.21 14.64
N GLU A 168 -1.22 -5.13 15.49
CA GLU A 168 -0.41 -4.89 16.71
C GLU A 168 0.82 -4.01 16.44
N ARG A 169 1.50 -4.21 15.30
CA ARG A 169 2.69 -3.43 14.93
C ARG A 169 2.46 -1.93 14.82
N PHE A 170 1.22 -1.48 14.62
CA PHE A 170 0.85 -0.07 14.49
C PHE A 170 0.20 0.51 15.76
N VAL A 171 -0.11 -0.33 16.76
CA VAL A 171 -0.85 0.08 17.96
C VAL A 171 -0.15 1.21 18.70
N ALA A 172 1.19 1.16 18.80
CA ALA A 172 1.97 2.20 19.46
C ALA A 172 1.84 3.59 18.81
N SER A 173 1.47 3.65 17.53
CA SER A 173 1.30 4.90 16.79
C SER A 173 -0.12 5.46 16.88
N VAL A 174 -1.13 4.63 17.18
CA VAL A 174 -2.54 5.04 17.16
C VAL A 174 -2.87 5.95 18.35
N ARG A 175 -3.52 7.08 18.06
CA ARG A 175 -4.01 8.05 19.04
C ARG A 175 -5.42 8.51 18.67
N GLN A 176 -6.17 8.91 19.70
CA GLN A 176 -7.46 9.57 19.48
C GLN A 176 -7.25 10.90 18.74
N GLY A 177 -8.16 11.24 17.84
CA GLY A 177 -8.09 12.43 16.98
C GLY A 177 -7.25 12.28 15.72
N MET A 178 -6.61 11.11 15.49
CA MET A 178 -5.88 10.87 14.24
C MET A 178 -6.82 10.91 13.04
N ARG A 179 -6.35 11.52 11.96
CA ARG A 179 -7.08 11.63 10.68
C ARG A 179 -7.05 10.30 9.94
N ALA A 180 -8.17 10.04 9.29
CA ALA A 180 -8.30 8.94 8.35
C ALA A 180 -9.05 9.43 7.11
N VAL A 181 -8.67 8.90 5.97
CA VAL A 181 -9.35 9.09 4.70
C VAL A 181 -9.99 7.75 4.32
N LEU A 182 -11.26 7.80 3.95
CA LEU A 182 -12.05 6.61 3.60
C LEU A 182 -12.55 6.72 2.17
N TRP A 183 -12.64 5.58 1.51
CA TRP A 183 -13.34 5.45 0.23
C TRP A 183 -14.18 4.18 0.22
N PHE A 184 -15.22 4.20 -0.59
CA PHE A 184 -16.20 3.14 -0.73
C PHE A 184 -16.26 2.69 -2.19
N GLU A 185 -16.31 1.39 -2.43
CA GLU A 185 -16.54 0.86 -3.78
C GLU A 185 -17.90 1.32 -4.37
N ALA A 186 -18.90 1.47 -3.51
CA ALA A 186 -20.24 1.90 -3.90
C ALA A 186 -20.36 3.40 -4.22
N ILE A 187 -19.33 4.21 -3.92
CA ILE A 187 -19.30 5.67 -4.15
C ILE A 187 -17.95 5.98 -4.80
N GLU A 188 -17.86 5.74 -6.10
CA GLU A 188 -16.60 5.87 -6.84
C GLU A 188 -16.12 7.33 -6.93
N GLY A 189 -14.78 7.49 -6.85
CA GLY A 189 -14.12 8.78 -7.09
C GLY A 189 -14.25 9.78 -5.94
N GLU A 190 -14.88 9.44 -4.84
CA GLU A 190 -15.04 10.31 -3.67
C GLU A 190 -14.29 9.78 -2.45
N VAL A 191 -13.77 10.71 -1.66
CA VAL A 191 -13.11 10.41 -0.38
C VAL A 191 -13.85 11.07 0.78
N PHE A 192 -13.86 10.39 1.91
CA PHE A 192 -14.55 10.83 3.11
C PHE A 192 -13.54 10.97 4.25
N ASN A 193 -13.61 12.09 4.97
CA ASN A 193 -12.72 12.34 6.08
C ASN A 193 -13.35 11.87 7.40
N ALA A 194 -12.54 11.19 8.19
CA ALA A 194 -12.90 10.75 9.53
C ALA A 194 -11.73 10.93 10.50
N GLU A 195 -12.02 10.79 11.78
CA GLU A 195 -11.03 10.84 12.86
C GLU A 195 -11.22 9.68 13.84
N VAL A 196 -10.15 9.22 14.44
CA VAL A 196 -10.20 8.20 15.50
C VAL A 196 -10.90 8.78 16.72
N ARG A 197 -12.04 8.21 17.08
CA ARG A 197 -12.82 8.64 18.24
C ARG A 197 -12.63 7.76 19.46
N GLU A 198 -12.63 6.45 19.25
CA GLU A 198 -12.55 5.47 20.32
C GLU A 198 -11.46 4.45 20.00
N ILE A 199 -10.68 4.10 21.03
CA ILE A 199 -9.65 3.07 20.97
C ILE A 199 -9.98 2.07 22.06
N ASN A 200 -10.14 0.80 21.70
CA ASN A 200 -10.35 -0.26 22.69
C ASN A 200 -9.09 -0.37 23.57
N PRO A 201 -9.21 -0.37 24.91
CA PRO A 201 -8.04 -0.51 25.77
C PRO A 201 -7.41 -1.91 25.75
N VAL A 202 -8.09 -2.90 25.15
CA VAL A 202 -7.67 -4.31 25.13
C VAL A 202 -7.47 -4.75 23.67
N LEU A 203 -6.30 -5.34 23.42
CA LEU A 203 -5.98 -6.00 22.16
C LEU A 203 -6.68 -7.36 22.09
N ASP A 204 -7.23 -7.70 20.94
CA ASP A 204 -7.72 -9.06 20.66
C ASP A 204 -6.53 -10.02 20.50
N PRO A 205 -6.36 -11.01 21.39
CA PRO A 205 -5.22 -11.89 21.36
C PRO A 205 -5.27 -12.93 20.22
N VAL A 206 -6.45 -13.20 19.65
CA VAL A 206 -6.62 -14.16 18.57
C VAL A 206 -6.23 -13.54 17.23
N SER A 207 -6.77 -12.37 16.92
CA SER A 207 -6.48 -11.65 15.68
C SER A 207 -5.21 -10.78 15.78
N ARG A 208 -4.70 -10.53 16.98
CA ARG A 208 -3.59 -9.59 17.27
C ARG A 208 -3.86 -8.21 16.71
N THR A 209 -5.07 -7.72 16.92
CA THR A 209 -5.49 -6.41 16.44
C THR A 209 -6.08 -5.58 17.58
N LEU A 210 -5.97 -4.27 17.44
CA LEU A 210 -6.62 -3.29 18.28
C LEU A 210 -7.84 -2.74 17.56
N ARG A 211 -9.01 -2.91 18.16
CA ARG A 211 -10.25 -2.34 17.61
C ARG A 211 -10.29 -0.85 17.88
N ILE A 212 -10.56 -0.08 16.82
CA ILE A 212 -10.80 1.36 16.91
C ILE A 212 -12.10 1.71 16.21
N ARG A 213 -12.67 2.84 16.60
CA ARG A 213 -13.84 3.43 15.94
C ARG A 213 -13.53 4.85 15.50
N LEU A 214 -13.87 5.13 14.24
CA LEU A 214 -13.72 6.44 13.66
C LEU A 214 -15.08 7.11 13.52
N ARG A 215 -15.07 8.43 13.59
CA ARG A 215 -16.24 9.29 13.36
C ARG A 215 -16.01 10.06 12.07
N PHE A 216 -17.03 10.13 11.21
CA PHE A 216 -17.01 11.00 10.05
C PHE A 216 -16.96 12.46 10.48
N ILE A 217 -16.13 13.26 9.81
CA ILE A 217 -16.07 14.71 10.01
C ILE A 217 -17.30 15.36 9.36
N ASN A 218 -17.62 14.95 8.14
CA ASN A 218 -18.80 15.36 7.39
C ASN A 218 -19.67 14.14 7.11
N PRO A 219 -20.82 13.98 7.80
CA PRO A 219 -21.76 12.91 7.53
C PRO A 219 -22.34 13.02 6.11
N ASP A 220 -22.47 11.87 5.43
CA ASP A 220 -23.10 11.76 4.11
C ASP A 220 -24.25 10.75 4.16
N SER A 221 -25.42 11.14 3.65
CA SER A 221 -26.63 10.32 3.69
C SER A 221 -26.58 9.08 2.78
N ARG A 222 -25.65 9.06 1.82
CA ARG A 222 -25.40 7.90 0.93
C ARG A 222 -24.71 6.77 1.65
N ILE A 223 -23.95 7.06 2.70
CA ILE A 223 -23.28 6.05 3.53
C ILE A 223 -24.33 5.36 4.40
N LYS A 224 -24.36 4.04 4.34
CA LYS A 224 -25.30 3.21 5.10
C LYS A 224 -24.57 2.29 6.07
N ALA A 225 -25.20 2.01 7.21
CA ALA A 225 -24.72 0.95 8.10
C ALA A 225 -24.66 -0.38 7.33
N GLY A 226 -23.63 -1.19 7.58
CA GLY A 226 -23.35 -2.43 6.87
C GLY A 226 -22.48 -2.27 5.62
N MET A 227 -22.17 -1.04 5.19
CA MET A 227 -21.19 -0.81 4.13
C MET A 227 -19.77 -1.06 4.64
N PHE A 228 -18.88 -1.46 3.72
CA PHE A 228 -17.45 -1.57 3.98
C PHE A 228 -16.71 -0.40 3.33
N ALA A 229 -15.71 0.09 4.05
CA ALA A 229 -14.82 1.15 3.58
C ALA A 229 -13.38 0.68 3.62
N THR A 230 -12.58 1.12 2.65
CA THR A 230 -11.13 1.11 2.75
C THR A 230 -10.71 2.40 3.44
N ILE A 231 -9.76 2.30 4.37
CA ILE A 231 -9.37 3.35 5.29
C ILE A 231 -7.87 3.57 5.19
N SER A 232 -7.44 4.77 4.86
CA SER A 232 -6.06 5.22 5.04
C SER A 232 -5.96 5.97 6.37
N LEU A 233 -5.44 5.31 7.39
CA LEU A 233 -5.22 5.90 8.71
C LEU A 233 -3.82 6.52 8.75
N VAL A 234 -3.73 7.85 8.93
CA VAL A 234 -2.46 8.56 9.05
C VAL A 234 -1.86 8.28 10.42
N THR A 235 -0.73 7.56 10.44
CA THR A 235 -0.06 7.12 11.68
C THR A 235 1.10 8.02 12.10
N ASN A 236 1.70 8.73 11.15
CA ASN A 236 2.79 9.67 11.40
C ASN A 236 2.77 10.79 10.36
N THR A 237 3.10 12.01 10.78
CA THR A 237 3.22 13.18 9.90
C THR A 237 4.51 13.91 10.25
N ARG A 238 5.33 14.19 9.23
CA ARG A 238 6.53 15.02 9.34
C ARG A 238 6.38 16.22 8.42
N ALA A 239 6.46 17.39 8.98
CA ALA A 239 6.37 18.66 8.25
C ALA A 239 7.74 19.32 8.14
N ASN A 240 7.96 20.07 7.06
CA ASN A 240 9.19 20.81 6.80
C ASN A 240 10.45 19.92 6.79
N VAL A 241 10.33 18.73 6.21
CA VAL A 241 11.44 17.79 6.03
C VAL A 241 11.86 17.73 4.56
N PRO A 242 13.14 17.44 4.24
CA PRO A 242 13.57 17.23 2.87
C PRO A 242 12.84 16.01 2.27
N VAL A 243 12.19 16.20 1.13
CA VAL A 243 11.48 15.13 0.42
C VAL A 243 11.98 15.01 -1.00
N ILE A 244 12.08 13.77 -1.47
CA ILE A 244 12.39 13.44 -2.87
C ILE A 244 11.31 12.51 -3.41
N ARG A 245 11.16 12.46 -4.74
CA ARG A 245 10.25 11.50 -5.36
C ARG A 245 10.74 10.08 -5.13
N ARG A 246 9.84 9.17 -4.79
CA ARG A 246 10.17 7.75 -4.61
C ARG A 246 10.82 7.15 -5.86
N THR A 247 10.43 7.62 -7.05
CA THR A 247 11.00 7.18 -8.33
C THR A 247 12.50 7.52 -8.48
N SER A 248 13.03 8.47 -7.71
CA SER A 248 14.46 8.85 -7.77
C SER A 248 15.38 7.81 -7.13
N VAL A 249 14.84 6.92 -6.31
CA VAL A 249 15.62 6.05 -5.43
C VAL A 249 15.78 4.67 -6.05
N ILE A 250 17.01 4.18 -6.04
CA ILE A 250 17.37 2.85 -6.52
C ILE A 250 17.83 2.02 -5.33
N ASN A 251 17.31 0.81 -5.20
CA ASN A 251 17.83 -0.17 -4.24
C ASN A 251 18.90 -1.05 -4.92
N THR A 252 20.10 -1.02 -4.42
CA THR A 252 21.20 -1.84 -4.92
C THR A 252 21.84 -2.61 -3.77
N TYR A 253 21.63 -3.93 -3.74
CA TYR A 253 22.20 -4.85 -2.74
C TYR A 253 21.98 -4.41 -1.28
N GLY A 254 20.81 -3.80 -0.99
CA GLY A 254 20.44 -3.35 0.36
C GLY A 254 20.85 -1.91 0.69
N SER A 255 21.60 -1.23 -0.18
CA SER A 255 21.87 0.21 -0.09
C SER A 255 20.87 0.98 -0.94
N TRP A 256 20.38 2.09 -0.42
CA TRP A 256 19.50 3.01 -1.12
C TRP A 256 20.32 4.15 -1.69
N ILE A 257 20.29 4.30 -3.01
CA ILE A 257 21.07 5.28 -3.73
C ILE A 257 20.22 6.20 -4.57
N ILE A 258 20.75 7.40 -4.80
CA ILE A 258 20.23 8.39 -5.73
C ILE A 258 21.35 8.93 -6.59
N PHE A 259 21.00 9.64 -7.66
CA PHE A 259 21.92 10.46 -8.42
C PHE A 259 21.56 11.94 -8.26
N VAL A 260 22.56 12.73 -7.86
CA VAL A 260 22.49 14.20 -7.79
C VAL A 260 23.26 14.77 -8.95
N VAL A 261 22.72 15.74 -9.65
CA VAL A 261 23.40 16.41 -10.77
C VAL A 261 24.05 17.68 -10.27
N ASP A 262 25.39 17.77 -10.45
CA ASP A 262 26.16 18.94 -10.07
C ASP A 262 26.07 20.09 -11.11
N GLU A 263 26.68 21.24 -10.79
CA GLU A 263 26.69 22.44 -11.66
C GLU A 263 27.33 22.19 -13.03
N ASN A 264 28.16 21.16 -13.17
CA ASN A 264 28.84 20.76 -14.41
C ASN A 264 28.03 19.73 -15.22
N ASN A 265 26.77 19.47 -14.84
CA ASN A 265 25.92 18.42 -15.40
C ASN A 265 26.52 17.01 -15.27
N ILE A 266 27.20 16.73 -14.17
CA ILE A 266 27.73 15.40 -13.86
C ILE A 266 26.84 14.75 -12.81
N ALA A 267 26.40 13.52 -13.08
CA ALA A 267 25.65 12.71 -12.14
C ALA A 267 26.58 12.14 -11.05
N ARG A 268 26.28 12.43 -9.81
CA ARG A 268 26.99 11.92 -8.63
C ARG A 268 26.13 10.92 -7.90
N ARG A 269 26.62 9.70 -7.80
CA ARG A 269 25.98 8.64 -7.00
C ARG A 269 26.14 8.94 -5.53
N ARG A 270 25.03 8.97 -4.80
CA ARG A 270 25.03 9.15 -3.34
C ARG A 270 24.18 8.09 -2.67
N GLU A 271 24.64 7.61 -1.52
CA GLU A 271 23.87 6.76 -0.64
C GLU A 271 23.04 7.63 0.28
N ILE A 272 21.80 7.23 0.51
CA ILE A 272 20.84 7.95 1.37
C ILE A 272 20.34 7.09 2.51
N THR A 273 19.97 7.75 3.60
CA THR A 273 19.08 7.19 4.62
C THR A 273 17.78 7.96 4.60
N PHE A 274 16.68 7.24 4.80
CA PHE A 274 15.35 7.84 4.74
C PHE A 274 14.53 7.54 5.98
N GLY A 275 13.54 8.40 6.26
CA GLY A 275 12.58 8.26 7.33
C GLY A 275 11.26 7.68 6.83
N ILE A 276 10.24 8.53 6.70
CA ILE A 276 8.94 8.13 6.16
C ILE A 276 9.07 7.86 4.65
N ASP A 277 8.52 6.74 4.24
CA ASP A 277 8.38 6.30 2.85
C ASP A 277 6.88 6.12 2.56
N ASN A 278 6.37 6.86 1.58
CA ASN A 278 5.02 6.67 1.06
C ASN A 278 5.06 6.41 -0.46
N GLU A 279 3.88 6.28 -1.09
CA GLU A 279 3.79 5.89 -2.51
C GLU A 279 4.49 6.87 -3.46
N ASP A 280 4.50 8.17 -3.15
CA ASP A 280 4.97 9.23 -4.02
C ASP A 280 6.35 9.77 -3.63
N TYR A 281 6.63 9.87 -2.33
CA TYR A 281 7.79 10.57 -1.78
C TYR A 281 8.50 9.78 -0.68
N LEU A 282 9.78 10.13 -0.47
CA LEU A 282 10.59 9.71 0.68
C LEU A 282 11.06 10.94 1.46
N GLU A 283 11.02 10.86 2.79
CA GLU A 283 11.74 11.76 3.69
C GLU A 283 13.22 11.40 3.68
N VAL A 284 14.10 12.31 3.30
CA VAL A 284 15.55 12.06 3.34
C VAL A 284 16.12 12.57 4.64
N LEU A 285 16.82 11.67 5.35
CA LEU A 285 17.51 12.00 6.61
C LEU A 285 18.95 12.40 6.38
N THR A 286 19.63 11.71 5.43
CA THR A 286 21.03 12.00 5.05
C THR A 286 21.28 11.71 3.59
N GLY A 287 22.27 12.37 2.99
CA GLY A 287 22.76 12.10 1.62
C GLY A 287 22.35 13.14 0.58
N VAL A 288 21.46 14.10 0.91
CA VAL A 288 21.13 15.24 0.05
C VAL A 288 21.00 16.52 0.87
N GLU A 289 21.17 17.65 0.18
CA GLU A 289 20.91 18.98 0.71
C GLU A 289 19.74 19.64 -0.03
N LEU A 290 19.09 20.60 0.63
CA LEU A 290 18.00 21.34 0.03
C LEU A 290 18.48 22.13 -1.20
N GLY A 291 17.70 22.08 -2.28
CA GLY A 291 18.01 22.75 -3.54
C GLY A 291 18.87 21.91 -4.50
N GLU A 292 19.43 20.79 -4.09
CA GLU A 292 20.16 19.91 -4.99
C GLU A 292 19.22 19.24 -6.01
N ASN A 293 19.68 19.07 -7.24
CA ASN A 293 18.92 18.46 -8.32
C ASN A 293 19.06 16.92 -8.29
N VAL A 294 18.01 16.22 -7.91
CA VAL A 294 17.96 14.76 -7.87
C VAL A 294 17.33 14.21 -9.15
N VAL A 295 17.94 13.19 -9.73
CA VAL A 295 17.45 12.54 -10.95
C VAL A 295 16.17 11.75 -10.63
N THR A 296 15.09 12.06 -11.36
CA THR A 296 13.77 11.41 -11.20
C THR A 296 13.41 10.48 -12.36
N ALA A 297 14.10 10.58 -13.50
CA ALA A 297 13.98 9.67 -14.63
C ALA A 297 15.33 9.54 -15.37
N GLY A 298 15.64 8.33 -15.86
CA GLY A 298 16.89 8.02 -16.54
C GLY A 298 17.97 7.47 -15.60
N GLN A 299 17.76 7.42 -14.30
CA GLN A 299 18.71 7.01 -13.28
C GLN A 299 19.26 5.59 -13.45
N ASN A 300 18.49 4.68 -14.04
CA ASN A 300 18.92 3.28 -14.24
C ASN A 300 20.03 3.11 -15.28
N PHE A 301 20.29 4.15 -16.07
CA PHE A 301 21.33 4.16 -17.09
C PHE A 301 22.58 4.94 -16.67
N LEU A 302 22.61 5.43 -15.43
CA LEU A 302 23.68 6.25 -14.91
C LEU A 302 24.69 5.43 -14.10
N THR A 303 25.94 5.83 -14.25
CA THR A 303 27.04 5.48 -13.36
C THR A 303 27.61 6.75 -12.73
N ASP A 304 28.35 6.59 -11.64
CA ASP A 304 28.97 7.75 -10.98
C ASP A 304 29.92 8.47 -11.91
N GLY A 305 29.76 9.78 -12.05
CA GLY A 305 30.58 10.62 -12.91
C GLY A 305 30.12 10.73 -14.37
N ASP A 306 28.98 10.21 -14.73
CA ASP A 306 28.44 10.36 -16.09
C ASP A 306 27.97 11.78 -16.37
N LEU A 307 28.29 12.25 -17.61
CA LEU A 307 27.73 13.50 -18.11
C LEU A 307 26.26 13.32 -18.47
N VAL A 308 25.40 14.23 -18.01
CA VAL A 308 23.97 14.17 -18.27
C VAL A 308 23.46 15.38 -19.04
N ARG A 309 22.37 15.19 -19.73
CA ARG A 309 21.57 16.26 -20.34
C ARG A 309 20.22 16.30 -19.66
N ILE A 310 19.97 17.38 -18.94
CA ILE A 310 18.69 17.62 -18.26
C ILE A 310 17.64 17.96 -19.30
N VAL A 311 16.47 17.36 -19.19
CA VAL A 311 15.26 17.65 -19.96
C VAL A 311 14.10 17.85 -18.99
N ASP A 312 13.16 18.69 -19.38
CA ASP A 312 11.94 19.01 -18.62
C ASP A 312 10.94 17.85 -18.58
#